data_aa17d6171a2ee81d62b3d1971f30d11b
#
_entry.id   aa17d6171a2ee81d62b3d1971f30d11b
#
_cell.length_a   1.000
_cell.length_b   1.000
_cell.length_c   1.000
_cell.angle_alpha   90.00
_cell.angle_beta   90.00
_cell.angle_gamma   90.00
#
_symmetry.space_group_name_H-M   'P 1'
#
loop_
_entity.id
_entity.type
_entity.pdbx_description
1 polymer ?
#
loop_
_entity_poly.entity_id
_entity_poly.type
_entity_poly.pdbx_seq_one_letter_code
_entity_poly.pdbx_strand_id
1 'polypeptide(L)'
;GKSSLMARHRTRKDWPRKVPEDEHVRNRTINSLVSTAMVFGACFVLHDFLFIEVSQSFGAVILQTILILALYDFGYYFLHRYALHEWTVGRRWHGVHHRIRSPYVSDSLFIHPIETMLGLALFFLCVLMVGPVSVYAFGVAFFVYSAWNLFIHSAFDLPFFPFKAMSALVTHHDLHHRSMKAGYYASLTPICDFIFGTATEHKKRQVGIQ
;
A
#
# COMPACT_ATOMS: atom_id res chain seq x y z
N GLY A 1 8.41 -2.64 -33.86
CA GLY A 1 8.51 -2.51 -32.43
C GLY A 1 7.23 -1.93 -31.87
N LYS A 2 6.40 -2.77 -31.19
CA LYS A 2 5.22 -2.29 -30.47
C LYS A 2 5.71 -1.58 -29.21
N SER A 3 5.92 -0.26 -29.24
CA SER A 3 5.99 0.50 -27.99
C SER A 3 4.55 0.53 -27.44
N SER A 4 4.26 -0.37 -26.51
CA SER A 4 2.97 -0.36 -25.82
C SER A 4 2.77 1.02 -25.18
N LEU A 5 1.52 1.49 -25.11
CA LEU A 5 1.16 2.72 -24.40
C LEU A 5 1.78 2.72 -22.98
N MET A 6 1.82 1.55 -22.36
CA MET A 6 2.46 1.31 -21.06
C MET A 6 3.95 1.62 -21.02
N ALA A 7 4.71 1.38 -22.09
CA ALA A 7 6.15 1.68 -22.10
C ALA A 7 6.44 3.18 -22.16
N ARG A 8 5.49 3.99 -22.67
CA ARG A 8 5.63 5.45 -22.78
C ARG A 8 5.34 6.21 -21.48
N HIS A 9 4.59 5.59 -20.58
CA HIS A 9 4.10 6.18 -19.34
C HIS A 9 4.64 5.47 -18.09
N ARG A 10 5.95 5.18 -18.09
CA ARG A 10 6.63 4.61 -16.93
C ARG A 10 7.46 5.66 -16.22
N THR A 11 7.43 5.62 -14.88
CA THR A 11 8.23 6.50 -14.02
C THR A 11 9.73 6.25 -14.18
N ARG A 12 10.14 5.09 -14.70
CA ARG A 12 11.53 4.66 -14.78
C ARG A 12 11.79 3.58 -15.83
N LYS A 13 13.08 3.37 -16.15
CA LYS A 13 13.55 2.22 -16.93
C LYS A 13 13.47 0.94 -16.08
N ASP A 14 13.23 -0.20 -16.74
CA ASP A 14 13.21 -1.50 -16.09
C ASP A 14 14.57 -1.81 -15.43
N TRP A 15 14.53 -2.19 -14.17
CA TRP A 15 15.69 -2.76 -13.48
C TRP A 15 15.47 -4.25 -13.26
N PRO A 16 16.50 -5.08 -13.53
CA PRO A 16 16.34 -6.52 -13.36
C PRO A 16 16.05 -6.83 -11.88
N ARG A 17 15.05 -7.67 -11.66
CA ARG A 17 14.74 -8.20 -10.34
C ARG A 17 15.92 -9.05 -9.86
N LYS A 18 16.43 -8.75 -8.67
CA LYS A 18 17.53 -9.48 -8.05
C LYS A 18 17.06 -10.63 -7.15
N VAL A 19 15.80 -10.98 -7.18
CA VAL A 19 15.18 -12.05 -6.40
C VAL A 19 14.94 -13.23 -7.33
N PRO A 20 15.34 -14.48 -6.98
CA PRO A 20 15.03 -15.68 -7.74
C PRO A 20 13.51 -15.83 -7.92
N GLU A 21 13.08 -16.31 -9.09
CA GLU A 21 11.66 -16.38 -9.43
C GLU A 21 10.90 -17.36 -8.53
N ASP A 22 11.53 -18.49 -8.17
CA ASP A 22 10.96 -19.48 -7.25
C ASP A 22 10.73 -18.90 -5.84
N GLU A 23 11.69 -18.12 -5.32
CA GLU A 23 11.55 -17.40 -4.04
C GLU A 23 10.43 -16.38 -4.14
N HIS A 24 10.36 -15.63 -5.24
CA HIS A 24 9.35 -14.62 -5.47
C HIS A 24 7.93 -15.21 -5.51
N VAL A 25 7.73 -16.28 -6.30
CA VAL A 25 6.45 -16.96 -6.40
C VAL A 25 6.05 -17.55 -5.05
N ARG A 26 6.95 -18.26 -4.36
CA ARG A 26 6.68 -18.85 -3.06
C ARG A 26 6.28 -17.80 -2.02
N ASN A 27 7.02 -16.69 -1.94
CA ASN A 27 6.72 -15.63 -0.98
C ASN A 27 5.32 -15.03 -1.23
N ARG A 28 5.00 -14.70 -2.47
CA ARG A 28 3.68 -14.17 -2.84
C ARG A 28 2.56 -15.16 -2.55
N THR A 29 2.75 -16.45 -2.83
CA THR A 29 1.76 -17.48 -2.52
C THR A 29 1.49 -17.55 -1.02
N ILE A 30 2.55 -17.56 -0.19
CA ILE A 30 2.41 -17.55 1.27
C ILE A 30 1.62 -16.30 1.71
N ASN A 31 1.98 -15.11 1.22
CA ASN A 31 1.29 -13.88 1.61
C ASN A 31 -0.16 -13.84 1.13
N SER A 32 -0.46 -14.38 -0.05
CA SER A 32 -1.84 -14.53 -0.52
C SER A 32 -2.66 -15.45 0.39
N LEU A 33 -2.09 -16.58 0.81
CA LEU A 33 -2.76 -17.51 1.74
C LEU A 33 -2.97 -16.88 3.12
N VAL A 34 -1.94 -16.20 3.65
CA VAL A 34 -2.03 -15.47 4.93
C VAL A 34 -3.10 -14.38 4.85
N SER A 35 -3.10 -13.58 3.79
CA SER A 35 -4.12 -12.54 3.59
C SER A 35 -5.52 -13.11 3.52
N THR A 36 -5.71 -14.17 2.74
CA THR A 36 -7.01 -14.85 2.60
C THR A 36 -7.49 -15.40 3.94
N ALA A 37 -6.63 -16.13 4.65
CA ALA A 37 -6.96 -16.69 5.95
C ALA A 37 -7.30 -15.61 6.99
N MET A 38 -6.54 -14.51 7.02
CA MET A 38 -6.82 -13.40 7.94
C MET A 38 -8.12 -12.69 7.61
N VAL A 39 -8.39 -12.39 6.34
CA VAL A 39 -9.61 -11.66 5.94
C VAL A 39 -10.85 -12.51 6.27
N PHE A 40 -10.90 -13.75 5.80
CA PHE A 40 -12.05 -14.61 6.06
C PHE A 40 -12.16 -14.99 7.55
N GLY A 41 -11.03 -15.28 8.21
CA GLY A 41 -11.01 -15.60 9.63
C GLY A 41 -11.49 -14.41 10.49
N ALA A 42 -11.00 -13.20 10.22
CA ALA A 42 -11.43 -12.01 10.94
C ALA A 42 -12.92 -11.69 10.69
N CYS A 43 -13.37 -11.75 9.41
CA CYS A 43 -14.78 -11.55 9.09
C CYS A 43 -15.70 -12.59 9.76
N PHE A 44 -15.24 -13.83 9.91
CA PHE A 44 -16.01 -14.87 10.58
C PHE A 44 -16.01 -14.70 12.11
N VAL A 45 -14.84 -14.52 12.72
CA VAL A 45 -14.69 -14.46 14.19
C VAL A 45 -15.21 -13.14 14.77
N LEU A 46 -15.05 -12.05 14.04
CA LEU A 46 -15.41 -10.70 14.49
C LEU A 46 -16.70 -10.19 13.83
N HIS A 47 -17.51 -11.06 13.22
CA HIS A 47 -18.69 -10.70 12.42
C HIS A 47 -19.54 -9.63 13.09
N ASP A 48 -19.99 -9.91 14.32
CA ASP A 48 -20.93 -9.05 15.06
C ASP A 48 -20.32 -7.72 15.52
N PHE A 49 -18.99 -7.63 15.55
CA PHE A 49 -18.27 -6.39 15.84
C PHE A 49 -17.97 -5.58 14.57
N LEU A 50 -17.87 -6.24 13.43
CA LEU A 50 -17.52 -5.61 12.16
C LEU A 50 -18.74 -5.15 11.39
N PHE A 51 -19.84 -5.89 11.43
CA PHE A 51 -20.96 -5.69 10.52
C PHE A 51 -22.25 -5.35 11.23
N ILE A 52 -23.01 -4.43 10.63
CA ILE A 52 -24.36 -4.10 11.02
C ILE A 52 -25.33 -4.78 10.06
N GLU A 53 -26.32 -5.50 10.59
CA GLU A 53 -27.31 -6.21 9.78
C GLU A 53 -28.39 -5.31 9.17
N VAL A 54 -28.56 -4.09 9.75
CA VAL A 54 -29.57 -3.13 9.28
C VAL A 54 -29.09 -2.43 8.02
N SER A 55 -29.98 -2.32 7.04
CA SER A 55 -29.72 -1.58 5.80
C SER A 55 -29.32 -0.12 6.09
N GLN A 56 -28.19 0.28 5.52
CA GLN A 56 -27.64 1.63 5.68
C GLN A 56 -27.96 2.51 4.48
N SER A 57 -28.13 3.81 4.70
CA SER A 57 -28.27 4.77 3.61
C SER A 57 -26.98 4.87 2.80
N PHE A 58 -27.09 5.27 1.54
CA PHE A 58 -25.93 5.46 0.66
C PHE A 58 -24.93 6.47 1.27
N GLY A 59 -25.41 7.54 1.88
CA GLY A 59 -24.56 8.51 2.58
C GLY A 59 -23.79 7.92 3.76
N ALA A 60 -24.44 7.03 4.53
CA ALA A 60 -23.77 6.32 5.63
C ALA A 60 -22.66 5.38 5.11
N VAL A 61 -22.92 4.65 4.04
CA VAL A 61 -21.92 3.78 3.40
C VAL A 61 -20.70 4.57 2.95
N ILE A 62 -20.90 5.72 2.30
CA ILE A 62 -19.81 6.61 1.87
C ILE A 62 -19.04 7.13 3.08
N LEU A 63 -19.71 7.62 4.10
CA LEU A 63 -19.06 8.16 5.29
C LEU A 63 -18.23 7.10 6.00
N GLN A 64 -18.77 5.90 6.22
CA GLN A 64 -18.06 4.79 6.83
C GLN A 64 -16.82 4.42 6.02
N THR A 65 -16.94 4.32 4.69
CA THR A 65 -15.81 4.05 3.79
C THR A 65 -14.70 5.09 3.94
N ILE A 66 -15.06 6.39 3.92
CA ILE A 66 -14.09 7.48 4.05
C ILE A 66 -13.40 7.42 5.42
N LEU A 67 -14.16 7.21 6.50
CA LEU A 67 -13.60 7.13 7.85
C LEU A 67 -12.62 5.96 8.00
N ILE A 68 -12.96 4.76 7.50
CA ILE A 68 -12.07 3.60 7.52
C ILE A 68 -10.76 3.93 6.79
N LEU A 69 -10.86 4.46 5.58
CA LEU A 69 -9.68 4.76 4.75
C LEU A 69 -8.83 5.88 5.34
N ALA A 70 -9.43 6.92 5.92
CA ALA A 70 -8.71 8.02 6.56
C ALA A 70 -7.97 7.54 7.83
N LEU A 71 -8.62 6.74 8.66
CA LEU A 71 -7.98 6.13 9.84
C LEU A 71 -6.85 5.19 9.43
N TYR A 72 -7.08 4.40 8.39
CA TYR A 72 -6.06 3.51 7.86
C TYR A 72 -4.84 4.27 7.34
N ASP A 73 -5.04 5.30 6.50
CA ASP A 73 -3.93 6.09 5.92
C ASP A 73 -3.09 6.74 7.02
N PHE A 74 -3.76 7.33 8.02
CA PHE A 74 -3.09 7.89 9.19
C PHE A 74 -2.34 6.83 10.00
N GLY A 75 -3.00 5.75 10.38
CA GLY A 75 -2.40 4.65 11.17
C GLY A 75 -1.27 3.95 10.43
N TYR A 76 -1.42 3.76 9.11
CA TYR A 76 -0.41 3.12 8.28
C TYR A 76 0.87 3.96 8.19
N TYR A 77 0.78 5.29 8.14
CA TYR A 77 1.95 6.15 8.19
C TYR A 77 2.81 5.86 9.43
N PHE A 78 2.19 5.76 10.62
CA PHE A 78 2.90 5.46 11.86
C PHE A 78 3.45 4.02 11.90
N LEU A 79 2.64 3.05 11.48
CA LEU A 79 3.07 1.67 11.36
C LEU A 79 4.28 1.57 10.42
N HIS A 80 4.20 2.17 9.25
CA HIS A 80 5.23 2.09 8.22
C HIS A 80 6.52 2.80 8.66
N ARG A 81 6.40 4.05 9.12
CA ARG A 81 7.55 4.83 9.55
C ARG A 81 8.22 4.23 10.78
N TYR A 82 7.49 4.09 11.88
CA TYR A 82 8.10 3.75 13.16
C TYR A 82 8.29 2.24 13.33
N ALA A 83 7.25 1.44 13.06
CA ALA A 83 7.37 0.01 13.28
C ALA A 83 8.18 -0.70 12.19
N LEU A 84 8.06 -0.28 10.91
CA LEU A 84 8.71 -0.99 9.81
C LEU A 84 10.04 -0.36 9.36
N HIS A 85 10.24 0.96 9.54
CA HIS A 85 11.50 1.62 9.15
C HIS A 85 12.42 1.99 10.30
N GLU A 86 11.89 2.40 11.46
CA GLU A 86 12.72 2.85 12.58
C GLU A 86 13.01 1.72 13.58
N TRP A 87 12.05 0.88 13.91
CA TRP A 87 12.25 -0.25 14.80
C TRP A 87 13.08 -1.36 14.16
N THR A 88 14.15 -1.79 14.87
CA THR A 88 15.17 -2.72 14.33
C THR A 88 14.57 -4.05 13.82
N VAL A 89 13.59 -4.62 14.53
CA VAL A 89 12.97 -5.89 14.15
C VAL A 89 12.06 -5.70 12.91
N GLY A 90 11.23 -4.65 12.92
CA GLY A 90 10.36 -4.33 11.79
C GLY A 90 11.14 -4.01 10.52
N ARG A 91 12.28 -3.33 10.63
CA ARG A 91 13.19 -3.10 9.49
C ARG A 91 13.67 -4.38 8.82
N ARG A 92 13.83 -5.47 9.57
CA ARG A 92 14.22 -6.77 9.00
C ARG A 92 13.07 -7.37 8.20
N TRP A 93 11.82 -7.24 8.68
CA TRP A 93 10.63 -7.70 7.97
C TRP A 93 10.41 -6.89 6.70
N HIS A 94 10.36 -5.59 6.83
CA HIS A 94 10.13 -4.67 5.71
C HIS A 94 11.30 -4.65 4.72
N GLY A 95 12.50 -4.97 5.17
CA GLY A 95 13.66 -5.16 4.31
C GLY A 95 13.48 -6.24 3.25
N VAL A 96 12.58 -7.23 3.45
CA VAL A 96 12.20 -8.20 2.42
C VAL A 96 11.55 -7.49 1.24
N HIS A 97 10.61 -6.58 1.52
CA HIS A 97 9.94 -5.76 0.51
C HIS A 97 10.92 -4.85 -0.25
N HIS A 98 11.81 -4.19 0.46
CA HIS A 98 12.84 -3.32 -0.12
C HIS A 98 13.97 -4.04 -0.87
N ARG A 99 14.01 -5.38 -0.90
CA ARG A 99 14.91 -6.12 -1.81
C ARG A 99 14.58 -5.82 -3.27
N ILE A 100 13.32 -5.49 -3.57
CA ILE A 100 12.87 -5.06 -4.89
C ILE A 100 12.85 -3.54 -4.93
N ARG A 101 13.94 -2.95 -5.43
CA ARG A 101 14.11 -1.48 -5.49
C ARG A 101 13.29 -0.80 -6.58
N SER A 102 12.68 -1.57 -7.44
CA SER A 102 11.87 -1.12 -8.55
C SER A 102 10.68 -2.06 -8.71
N PRO A 103 9.71 -1.99 -7.77
CA PRO A 103 8.60 -2.91 -7.75
C PRO A 103 7.67 -2.71 -8.93
N TYR A 104 7.03 -3.80 -9.34
CA TYR A 104 5.87 -3.84 -10.22
C TYR A 104 4.65 -4.29 -9.43
N VAL A 105 3.48 -4.19 -10.05
CA VAL A 105 2.21 -4.69 -9.46
C VAL A 105 2.36 -6.10 -8.91
N SER A 106 3.11 -6.97 -9.61
CA SER A 106 3.37 -8.34 -9.16
C SER A 106 4.21 -8.43 -7.88
N ASP A 107 4.89 -7.38 -7.50
CA ASP A 107 5.80 -7.36 -6.35
C ASP A 107 5.13 -6.80 -5.08
N SER A 108 3.90 -6.29 -5.19
CA SER A 108 3.14 -5.71 -4.07
C SER A 108 2.96 -6.69 -2.89
N LEU A 109 2.90 -7.99 -3.15
CA LEU A 109 2.82 -9.05 -2.15
C LEU A 109 4.18 -9.74 -1.87
N PHE A 110 5.27 -9.23 -2.43
CA PHE A 110 6.61 -9.70 -2.06
C PHE A 110 7.06 -8.97 -0.79
N ILE A 111 6.55 -9.42 0.34
CA ILE A 111 6.73 -8.84 1.68
C ILE A 111 6.95 -9.95 2.71
N HIS A 112 7.33 -9.60 3.91
CA HIS A 112 7.38 -10.57 5.01
C HIS A 112 5.94 -10.87 5.50
N PRO A 113 5.56 -12.13 5.80
CA PRO A 113 4.19 -12.47 6.23
C PRO A 113 3.71 -11.68 7.46
N ILE A 114 4.59 -11.37 8.40
CA ILE A 114 4.25 -10.51 9.55
C ILE A 114 3.83 -9.11 9.10
N GLU A 115 4.45 -8.56 8.07
CA GLU A 115 4.06 -7.26 7.51
C GLU A 115 2.66 -7.32 6.91
N THR A 116 2.33 -8.39 6.18
CA THR A 116 0.97 -8.66 5.70
C THR A 116 -0.03 -8.68 6.86
N MET A 117 0.31 -9.40 7.94
CA MET A 117 -0.53 -9.50 9.13
C MET A 117 -0.72 -8.14 9.80
N LEU A 118 0.33 -7.35 9.96
CA LEU A 118 0.27 -6.02 10.59
C LEU A 118 -0.59 -5.04 9.77
N GLY A 119 -0.43 -5.02 8.45
CA GLY A 119 -1.23 -4.17 7.57
C GLY A 119 -2.71 -4.51 7.59
N LEU A 120 -3.06 -5.82 7.56
CA LEU A 120 -4.44 -6.27 7.67
C LEU A 120 -5.01 -6.07 9.07
N ALA A 121 -4.23 -6.33 10.13
CA ALA A 121 -4.66 -6.08 11.50
C ALA A 121 -4.99 -4.59 11.72
N LEU A 122 -4.18 -3.69 11.18
CA LEU A 122 -4.46 -2.26 11.20
C LEU A 122 -5.76 -1.95 10.46
N PHE A 123 -5.99 -2.54 9.28
CA PHE A 123 -7.23 -2.32 8.53
C PHE A 123 -8.46 -2.75 9.36
N PHE A 124 -8.45 -3.94 9.94
CA PHE A 124 -9.54 -4.41 10.80
C PHE A 124 -9.69 -3.55 12.06
N LEU A 125 -8.60 -3.10 12.66
CA LEU A 125 -8.65 -2.16 13.79
C LEU A 125 -9.36 -0.86 13.39
N CYS A 126 -9.09 -0.31 12.22
CA CYS A 126 -9.77 0.89 11.72
C CYS A 126 -11.27 0.65 11.52
N VAL A 127 -11.66 -0.53 11.00
CA VAL A 127 -13.09 -0.89 10.89
C VAL A 127 -13.73 -0.96 12.27
N LEU A 128 -13.10 -1.62 13.25
CA LEU A 128 -13.59 -1.71 14.63
C LEU A 128 -13.70 -0.33 15.31
N MET A 129 -12.77 0.59 15.02
CA MET A 129 -12.81 1.98 15.55
C MET A 129 -13.98 2.79 15.00
N VAL A 130 -14.40 2.54 13.76
CA VAL A 130 -15.59 3.17 13.17
C VAL A 130 -16.86 2.58 13.79
N GLY A 131 -16.79 1.33 14.27
CA GLY A 131 -17.90 0.56 14.81
C GLY A 131 -18.46 -0.41 13.77
N PRO A 132 -19.55 -1.12 14.09
CA PRO A 132 -20.17 -2.01 13.11
C PRO A 132 -20.59 -1.23 11.86
N VAL A 133 -20.08 -1.65 10.69
CA VAL A 133 -20.28 -0.95 9.43
C VAL A 133 -21.14 -1.77 8.46
N SER A 134 -21.67 -1.11 7.44
CA SER A 134 -22.28 -1.82 6.31
C SER A 134 -21.26 -2.74 5.64
N VAL A 135 -21.68 -3.95 5.26
CA VAL A 135 -20.86 -4.87 4.46
C VAL A 135 -20.40 -4.21 3.14
N TYR A 136 -21.21 -3.31 2.59
CA TYR A 136 -20.84 -2.54 1.40
C TYR A 136 -19.73 -1.53 1.69
N ALA A 137 -19.77 -0.84 2.83
CA ALA A 137 -18.71 0.09 3.23
C ALA A 137 -17.38 -0.65 3.45
N PHE A 138 -17.43 -1.77 4.14
CA PHE A 138 -16.27 -2.65 4.30
C PHE A 138 -15.72 -3.12 2.95
N GLY A 139 -16.58 -3.64 2.07
CA GLY A 139 -16.19 -4.14 0.75
C GLY A 139 -15.54 -3.06 -0.11
N VAL A 140 -16.12 -1.86 -0.16
CA VAL A 140 -15.55 -0.72 -0.91
C VAL A 140 -14.22 -0.27 -0.29
N ALA A 141 -14.15 -0.12 1.05
CA ALA A 141 -12.92 0.26 1.72
C ALA A 141 -11.80 -0.76 1.49
N PHE A 142 -12.10 -2.05 1.61
CA PHE A 142 -11.14 -3.13 1.36
C PHE A 142 -10.69 -3.19 -0.10
N PHE A 143 -11.61 -2.99 -1.04
CA PHE A 143 -11.30 -2.92 -2.46
C PHE A 143 -10.36 -1.74 -2.75
N VAL A 144 -10.68 -0.53 -2.25
CA VAL A 144 -9.83 0.66 -2.43
C VAL A 144 -8.45 0.43 -1.82
N TYR A 145 -8.38 -0.04 -0.59
CA TYR A 145 -7.12 -0.40 0.08
C TYR A 145 -6.26 -1.35 -0.76
N SER A 146 -6.86 -2.45 -1.23
CA SER A 146 -6.14 -3.48 -1.99
C SER A 146 -5.74 -2.99 -3.38
N ALA A 147 -6.66 -2.36 -4.12
CA ALA A 147 -6.39 -1.83 -5.45
C ALA A 147 -5.33 -0.72 -5.42
N TRP A 148 -5.35 0.12 -4.38
CA TRP A 148 -4.38 1.18 -4.22
C TRP A 148 -2.98 0.65 -3.94
N ASN A 149 -2.87 -0.38 -3.10
CA ASN A 149 -1.59 -1.05 -2.87
C ASN A 149 -0.98 -1.64 -4.17
N LEU A 150 -1.81 -2.22 -5.02
CA LEU A 150 -1.37 -2.66 -6.36
C LEU A 150 -0.95 -1.48 -7.24
N PHE A 151 -1.72 -0.39 -7.18
CA PHE A 151 -1.51 0.79 -8.03
C PHE A 151 -0.21 1.52 -7.71
N ILE A 152 0.13 1.76 -6.43
CA ILE A 152 1.37 2.44 -6.05
C ILE A 152 2.63 1.67 -6.46
N HIS A 153 2.52 0.37 -6.71
CA HIS A 153 3.60 -0.49 -7.23
C HIS A 153 3.58 -0.60 -8.76
N SER A 154 2.69 0.09 -9.47
CA SER A 154 2.50 -0.11 -10.92
C SER A 154 3.62 0.47 -11.79
N ALA A 155 4.44 1.38 -11.26
CA ALA A 155 5.41 2.17 -12.00
C ALA A 155 4.80 2.99 -13.16
N PHE A 156 3.50 3.26 -13.15
CA PHE A 156 2.85 4.09 -14.16
C PHE A 156 2.92 5.57 -13.81
N ASP A 157 3.20 6.39 -14.84
CA ASP A 157 3.06 7.83 -14.82
C ASP A 157 2.07 8.25 -15.89
N LEU A 158 0.86 8.59 -15.46
CA LEU A 158 -0.22 9.04 -16.35
C LEU A 158 -0.34 10.57 -16.23
N PRO A 159 0.08 11.34 -17.26
CA PRO A 159 0.27 12.79 -17.13
C PRO A 159 -1.03 13.60 -17.23
N PHE A 160 -2.20 12.96 -17.31
CA PHE A 160 -3.51 13.61 -17.50
C PHE A 160 -4.43 13.47 -16.29
N PHE A 161 -5.31 14.46 -16.12
CA PHE A 161 -6.32 14.46 -15.06
C PHE A 161 -7.33 13.31 -15.25
N PRO A 162 -7.77 12.62 -14.18
CA PRO A 162 -7.42 12.81 -12.76
C PRO A 162 -6.16 12.04 -12.31
N PHE A 163 -5.53 11.26 -13.18
CA PHE A 163 -4.49 10.29 -12.86
C PHE A 163 -3.13 10.90 -12.47
N LYS A 164 -2.91 12.20 -12.82
CA LYS A 164 -1.64 12.87 -12.50
C LYS A 164 -1.34 12.89 -10.98
N ALA A 165 -2.36 13.13 -10.15
CA ALA A 165 -2.20 13.11 -8.69
C ALA A 165 -1.88 11.71 -8.17
N MET A 166 -2.52 10.68 -8.77
CA MET A 166 -2.24 9.28 -8.46
C MET A 166 -0.83 8.87 -8.87
N SER A 167 -0.35 9.33 -10.03
CA SER A 167 1.01 9.07 -10.52
C SER A 167 2.09 9.69 -9.62
N ALA A 168 1.79 10.80 -8.95
CA ALA A 168 2.69 11.36 -7.94
C ALA A 168 2.93 10.38 -6.79
N LEU A 169 1.89 9.68 -6.31
CA LEU A 169 2.02 8.67 -5.26
C LEU A 169 2.82 7.45 -5.72
N VAL A 170 2.62 7.01 -6.97
CA VAL A 170 3.46 5.96 -7.58
C VAL A 170 4.92 6.37 -7.60
N THR A 171 5.20 7.62 -7.96
CA THR A 171 6.57 8.17 -7.97
C THR A 171 7.15 8.26 -6.57
N HIS A 172 6.37 8.70 -5.58
CA HIS A 172 6.80 8.78 -4.17
C HIS A 172 7.13 7.38 -3.63
N HIS A 173 6.29 6.40 -3.89
CA HIS A 173 6.52 5.03 -3.46
C HIS A 173 7.72 4.39 -4.16
N ASP A 174 7.93 4.69 -5.44
CA ASP A 174 9.13 4.26 -6.18
C ASP A 174 10.42 4.88 -5.61
N LEU A 175 10.37 6.15 -5.20
CA LEU A 175 11.48 6.81 -4.51
C LEU A 175 11.72 6.19 -3.14
N HIS A 176 10.65 5.85 -2.41
CA HIS A 176 10.71 5.16 -1.12
C HIS A 176 11.46 3.81 -1.23
N HIS A 177 11.17 3.01 -2.24
CA HIS A 177 11.84 1.73 -2.49
C HIS A 177 13.34 1.84 -2.78
N ARG A 178 13.84 2.99 -3.18
CA ARG A 178 15.28 3.16 -3.48
C ARG A 178 16.15 3.10 -2.23
N SER A 179 15.61 3.46 -1.08
CA SER A 179 16.36 3.47 0.19
C SER A 179 15.42 3.39 1.38
N MET A 180 15.76 2.56 2.35
CA MET A 180 15.08 2.50 3.66
C MET A 180 15.03 3.86 4.42
N LYS A 181 15.72 4.89 3.93
CA LYS A 181 15.76 6.24 4.50
C LYS A 181 15.14 7.31 3.59
N ALA A 182 14.43 6.89 2.56
CA ALA A 182 13.98 7.82 1.52
C ALA A 182 12.78 8.69 1.90
N GLY A 183 12.14 8.47 3.04
CA GLY A 183 10.86 9.12 3.37
C GLY A 183 9.69 8.53 2.58
N TYR A 184 8.61 9.31 2.42
CA TYR A 184 7.38 8.90 1.71
C TYR A 184 6.77 7.62 2.28
N TYR A 185 6.39 7.68 3.57
CA TYR A 185 5.84 6.53 4.31
C TYR A 185 4.32 6.37 4.17
N ALA A 186 3.61 7.40 3.68
CA ALA A 186 2.17 7.34 3.49
C ALA A 186 1.78 6.40 2.33
N SER A 187 0.57 5.84 2.40
CA SER A 187 0.08 4.83 1.46
C SER A 187 -1.01 5.36 0.55
N LEU A 188 -2.15 5.79 1.11
CA LEU A 188 -3.32 6.19 0.31
C LEU A 188 -3.23 7.64 -0.14
N THR A 189 -2.76 8.52 0.73
CA THR A 189 -2.56 9.95 0.43
C THR A 189 -1.21 10.42 0.94
N PRO A 190 -0.61 11.47 0.36
CA PRO A 190 0.67 11.99 0.84
C PRO A 190 0.52 12.93 2.05
N ILE A 191 -0.67 13.06 2.63
CA ILE A 191 -1.00 14.06 3.65
C ILE A 191 -0.08 13.94 4.86
N CYS A 192 0.09 12.72 5.38
CA CYS A 192 0.95 12.49 6.54
C CYS A 192 2.42 12.81 6.26
N ASP A 193 2.91 12.51 5.06
CA ASP A 193 4.29 12.87 4.68
C ASP A 193 4.51 14.39 4.66
N PHE A 194 3.52 15.16 4.22
CA PHE A 194 3.58 16.62 4.26
C PHE A 194 3.49 17.17 5.69
N ILE A 195 2.54 16.67 6.48
CA ILE A 195 2.34 17.13 7.87
C ILE A 195 3.58 16.85 8.72
N PHE A 196 4.18 15.68 8.60
CA PHE A 196 5.31 15.25 9.43
C PHE A 196 6.67 15.48 8.76
N GLY A 197 6.73 16.19 7.62
CA GLY A 197 7.97 16.60 6.96
C GLY A 197 8.79 15.45 6.40
N THR A 198 8.16 14.32 6.05
CA THR A 198 8.81 13.15 5.46
C THR A 198 8.66 13.08 3.94
N ALA A 199 7.94 14.02 3.33
CA ALA A 199 7.97 14.27 1.90
C ALA A 199 9.33 14.89 1.54
N THR A 200 10.36 14.04 1.45
CA THR A 200 11.71 14.51 1.13
C THR A 200 11.77 14.90 -0.34
N GLU A 201 11.89 16.20 -0.63
CA GLU A 201 12.36 16.60 -1.93
C GLU A 201 13.75 15.98 -2.13
N HIS A 202 13.83 14.94 -2.94
CA HIS A 202 15.11 14.58 -3.52
C HIS A 202 15.55 15.81 -4.34
N LYS A 203 16.39 16.68 -3.74
CA LYS A 203 17.21 17.58 -4.53
C LYS A 203 17.69 16.75 -5.70
N LYS A 204 17.27 17.15 -6.92
CA LYS A 204 17.73 16.56 -8.17
C LYS A 204 19.26 16.52 -8.07
N ARG A 205 19.83 15.43 -7.58
CA ARG A 205 21.18 15.09 -7.95
C ARG A 205 21.08 14.87 -9.45
N GLN A 206 21.48 15.91 -10.16
CA GLN A 206 21.87 15.77 -11.54
C GLN A 206 22.81 14.57 -11.57
N VAL A 207 22.28 13.43 -11.92
CA VAL A 207 23.09 12.32 -12.39
C VAL A 207 23.57 12.84 -13.73
N GLY A 208 24.80 13.36 -13.71
CA GLY A 208 25.49 13.73 -14.93
C GLY A 208 25.45 12.51 -15.85
N ILE A 209 24.71 12.68 -16.93
CA ILE A 209 24.82 11.83 -18.09
C ILE A 209 26.10 12.34 -18.77
N GLN A 210 27.22 11.71 -18.50
CA GLN A 210 28.34 11.62 -19.43
C GLN A 210 28.23 10.30 -20.17
#